data_c2a9bc4899c35d9bc1cc94eb059a2b8d
#
_entry.id   c2a9bc4899c35d9bc1cc94eb059a2b8d
#
_cell.length_a   1.000
_cell.length_b   1.000
_cell.length_c   1.000
_cell.angle_alpha   90.00
_cell.angle_beta   90.00
_cell.angle_gamma   90.00
#
_symmetry.space_group_name_H-M   'P 1'
#
loop_
_entity.id
_entity.type
_entity.pdbx_description
1 polymer ?
#
loop_
_entity_poly.entity_id
_entity_poly.type
_entity_poly.pdbx_seq_one_letter_code
_entity_poly.pdbx_strand_id
1 'polypeptide(L)'
;MNIQEYIESGILEQYCLNVLNEQERADMLKNCSLYPEIKQELAAIEMAFENLARSQSIAPDKKLKDQILAKLGFDNTITLQNLPAIDAYSNYLEWLAAVEHLIPAEPFEPFFAEVLRQDEKTIQTLIITQLGVPEETHKDRLESFFILKGQCTCTVGNDIFTLNAGDFLEVPLQVKHDIKIDSPYVIAILQEIFI
;
A
#
# COMPACT_ATOMS: atom_id res chain seq x y z
N MET A 1 -14.81 0.00 44.65
CA MET A 1 -13.49 -0.34 44.09
C MET A 1 -12.64 0.90 44.05
N ASN A 2 -11.44 0.87 44.57
CA ASN A 2 -10.49 1.98 44.39
C ASN A 2 -9.85 1.83 43.01
N ILE A 3 -10.12 2.77 42.09
CA ILE A 3 -9.67 2.71 40.71
C ILE A 3 -8.15 2.77 40.61
N GLN A 4 -7.50 3.63 41.45
CA GLN A 4 -6.06 3.78 41.45
C GLN A 4 -5.36 2.49 41.90
N GLU A 5 -5.82 1.86 42.96
CA GLU A 5 -5.29 0.58 43.43
C GLU A 5 -5.49 -0.53 42.40
N TYR A 6 -6.61 -0.48 41.64
CA TYR A 6 -6.88 -1.43 40.58
C TYR A 6 -5.89 -1.27 39.40
N ILE A 7 -5.62 -0.05 38.98
CA ILE A 7 -4.63 0.25 37.95
C ILE A 7 -3.22 -0.20 38.40
N GLU A 8 -2.83 0.13 39.61
CA GLU A 8 -1.51 -0.21 40.18
C GLU A 8 -1.34 -1.73 40.49
N SER A 9 -2.40 -2.51 40.40
CA SER A 9 -2.34 -3.96 40.68
C SER A 9 -1.58 -4.77 39.62
N GLY A 10 -1.29 -4.19 38.45
CA GLY A 10 -0.65 -4.87 37.34
C GLY A 10 -1.58 -5.78 36.49
N ILE A 11 -2.90 -5.73 36.77
CA ILE A 11 -3.86 -6.59 36.04
C ILE A 11 -4.01 -6.19 34.57
N LEU A 12 -3.81 -4.91 34.24
CA LEU A 12 -3.88 -4.41 32.88
C LEU A 12 -2.70 -4.91 32.06
N GLU A 13 -1.49 -4.92 32.61
CA GLU A 13 -0.30 -5.50 32.00
C GLU A 13 -0.45 -7.01 31.83
N GLN A 14 -1.00 -7.71 32.82
CA GLN A 14 -1.28 -9.14 32.74
C GLN A 14 -2.28 -9.46 31.64
N TYR A 15 -3.29 -8.59 31.42
CA TYR A 15 -4.21 -8.70 30.30
C TYR A 15 -3.48 -8.56 28.95
N CYS A 16 -2.65 -7.53 28.80
CA CYS A 16 -1.87 -7.31 27.58
C CYS A 16 -0.92 -8.48 27.29
N LEU A 17 -0.38 -9.12 28.31
CA LEU A 17 0.48 -10.30 28.20
C LEU A 17 -0.29 -11.62 28.02
N ASN A 18 -1.64 -11.56 28.00
CA ASN A 18 -2.53 -12.72 27.84
C ASN A 18 -2.32 -13.82 28.91
N VAL A 19 -2.01 -13.44 30.15
CA VAL A 19 -1.78 -14.37 31.27
C VAL A 19 -2.94 -14.48 32.25
N LEU A 20 -4.00 -13.67 32.08
CA LEU A 20 -5.23 -13.74 32.88
C LEU A 20 -6.06 -14.99 32.51
N ASN A 21 -6.70 -15.59 33.53
CA ASN A 21 -7.74 -16.60 33.28
C ASN A 21 -9.03 -15.96 32.72
N GLU A 22 -9.98 -16.79 32.24
CA GLU A 22 -11.22 -16.32 31.59
C GLU A 22 -12.06 -15.42 32.51
N GLN A 23 -12.15 -15.74 33.81
CA GLN A 23 -12.94 -14.96 34.78
C GLN A 23 -12.29 -13.59 35.03
N GLU A 24 -10.99 -13.56 35.29
CA GLU A 24 -10.23 -12.34 35.50
C GLU A 24 -10.28 -11.43 34.26
N ARG A 25 -10.18 -12.02 33.07
CA ARG A 25 -10.30 -11.27 31.81
C ARG A 25 -11.69 -10.66 31.65
N ALA A 26 -12.76 -11.41 31.93
CA ALA A 26 -14.13 -10.91 31.87
C ALA A 26 -14.37 -9.76 32.85
N ASP A 27 -13.88 -9.90 34.10
CA ASP A 27 -14.01 -8.88 35.13
C ASP A 27 -13.21 -7.61 34.77
N MET A 28 -12.01 -7.76 34.20
CA MET A 28 -11.19 -6.64 33.73
C MET A 28 -11.90 -5.89 32.59
N LEU A 29 -12.41 -6.57 31.56
CA LEU A 29 -13.15 -5.97 30.44
C LEU A 29 -14.42 -5.25 30.93
N LYS A 30 -15.12 -5.81 31.92
CA LYS A 30 -16.27 -5.16 32.55
C LYS A 30 -15.85 -3.86 33.26
N ASN A 31 -14.73 -3.87 33.99
CA ASN A 31 -14.22 -2.69 34.65
C ASN A 31 -13.78 -1.62 33.63
N CYS A 32 -13.15 -1.98 32.52
CA CYS A 32 -12.85 -1.06 31.42
C CYS A 32 -14.11 -0.42 30.81
N SER A 33 -15.24 -1.13 30.77
CA SER A 33 -16.50 -0.57 30.27
C SER A 33 -17.18 0.39 31.24
N LEU A 34 -16.94 0.23 32.55
CA LEU A 34 -17.57 1.03 33.61
C LEU A 34 -16.74 2.27 34.01
N TYR A 35 -15.42 2.20 33.87
CA TYR A 35 -14.49 3.22 34.38
C TYR A 35 -13.57 3.71 33.23
N PRO A 36 -13.81 4.93 32.71
CA PRO A 36 -13.00 5.51 31.64
C PRO A 36 -11.51 5.59 31.94
N GLU A 37 -11.14 5.80 33.20
CA GLU A 37 -9.75 5.89 33.67
C GLU A 37 -9.00 4.58 33.45
N ILE A 38 -9.63 3.44 33.74
CA ILE A 38 -9.07 2.11 33.50
C ILE A 38 -8.88 1.86 32.00
N LYS A 39 -9.86 2.27 31.19
CA LYS A 39 -9.77 2.16 29.72
C LYS A 39 -8.64 3.01 29.15
N GLN A 40 -8.46 4.21 29.68
CA GLN A 40 -7.39 5.13 29.24
C GLN A 40 -6.00 4.56 29.59
N GLU A 41 -5.84 4.03 30.79
CA GLU A 41 -4.59 3.42 31.22
C GLU A 41 -4.27 2.15 30.40
N LEU A 42 -5.26 1.30 30.15
CA LEU A 42 -5.09 0.14 29.27
C LEU A 42 -4.57 0.55 27.90
N ALA A 43 -5.16 1.57 27.28
CA ALA A 43 -4.71 2.07 25.98
C ALA A 43 -3.26 2.60 26.01
N ALA A 44 -2.84 3.23 27.10
CA ALA A 44 -1.47 3.70 27.29
C ALA A 44 -0.48 2.52 27.41
N ILE A 45 -0.85 1.47 28.15
CA ILE A 45 -0.05 0.25 28.30
C ILE A 45 0.06 -0.49 26.97
N GLU A 46 -1.05 -0.67 26.21
CA GLU A 46 -1.06 -1.29 24.88
C GLU A 46 -0.12 -0.54 23.92
N MET A 47 -0.17 0.79 23.92
CA MET A 47 0.73 1.62 23.10
C MET A 47 2.20 1.47 23.52
N ALA A 48 2.48 1.36 24.80
CA ALA A 48 3.85 1.13 25.30
C ALA A 48 4.39 -0.23 24.84
N PHE A 49 3.59 -1.29 24.90
CA PHE A 49 3.96 -2.62 24.41
C PHE A 49 4.14 -2.63 22.89
N GLU A 50 3.26 -1.94 22.14
CA GLU A 50 3.42 -1.82 20.69
C GLU A 50 4.72 -1.11 20.33
N ASN A 51 5.04 0.00 20.99
CA ASN A 51 6.29 0.73 20.76
C ASN A 51 7.52 -0.13 21.09
N LEU A 52 7.47 -0.90 22.17
CA LEU A 52 8.53 -1.83 22.54
C LEU A 52 8.71 -2.91 21.44
N ALA A 53 7.61 -3.53 21.00
CA ALA A 53 7.65 -4.54 19.94
C ALA A 53 8.19 -3.96 18.64
N ARG A 54 7.78 -2.74 18.26
CA ARG A 54 8.28 -2.05 17.05
C ARG A 54 9.78 -1.78 17.14
N SER A 55 10.27 -1.36 18.32
CA SER A 55 11.70 -1.05 18.51
C SER A 55 12.63 -2.26 18.36
N GLN A 56 12.08 -3.47 18.54
CA GLN A 56 12.80 -4.74 18.43
C GLN A 56 12.36 -5.57 17.21
N SER A 57 11.52 -5.00 16.35
CA SER A 57 11.01 -5.71 15.18
C SER A 57 12.13 -5.99 14.17
N ILE A 58 12.12 -7.19 13.60
CA ILE A 58 12.96 -7.58 12.49
C ILE A 58 12.06 -7.55 11.25
N ALA A 59 12.47 -6.79 10.21
CA ALA A 59 11.73 -6.78 8.96
C ALA A 59 11.64 -8.20 8.38
N PRO A 60 10.45 -8.70 8.04
CA PRO A 60 10.31 -10.00 7.43
C PRO A 60 11.01 -10.04 6.05
N ASP A 61 11.42 -11.26 5.65
CA ASP A 61 11.91 -11.48 4.28
C ASP A 61 10.81 -11.06 3.28
N LYS A 62 11.21 -10.29 2.25
CA LYS A 62 10.29 -9.82 1.19
C LYS A 62 9.51 -10.97 0.53
N LYS A 63 10.08 -12.18 0.48
CA LYS A 63 9.45 -13.38 -0.08
C LYS A 63 8.45 -14.07 0.86
N LEU A 64 8.42 -13.68 2.14
CA LEU A 64 7.57 -14.37 3.12
C LEU A 64 6.08 -14.22 2.80
N LYS A 65 5.66 -13.05 2.33
CA LYS A 65 4.28 -12.80 1.88
C LYS A 65 3.87 -13.79 0.79
N ASP A 66 4.69 -13.91 -0.26
CA ASP A 66 4.40 -14.77 -1.41
C ASP A 66 4.38 -16.25 -1.01
N GLN A 67 5.30 -16.66 -0.13
CA GLN A 67 5.31 -18.02 0.42
C GLN A 67 4.06 -18.34 1.24
N ILE A 68 3.55 -17.39 2.03
CA ILE A 68 2.33 -17.56 2.81
C ILE A 68 1.14 -17.65 1.87
N LEU A 69 1.02 -16.76 0.90
CA LEU A 69 -0.08 -16.73 -0.07
C LEU A 69 -0.11 -18.01 -0.91
N ALA A 70 1.04 -18.46 -1.42
CA ALA A 70 1.14 -19.72 -2.15
C ALA A 70 0.70 -20.93 -1.30
N LYS A 71 1.08 -20.99 -0.01
CA LYS A 71 0.65 -22.05 0.91
C LYS A 71 -0.85 -22.02 1.22
N LEU A 72 -1.47 -20.86 1.13
CA LEU A 72 -2.90 -20.67 1.29
C LEU A 72 -3.69 -20.95 -0.01
N GLY A 73 -3.00 -21.31 -1.10
CA GLY A 73 -3.62 -21.60 -2.39
C GLY A 73 -3.94 -20.36 -3.23
N PHE A 74 -3.44 -19.19 -2.82
CA PHE A 74 -3.49 -17.99 -3.64
C PHE A 74 -2.31 -18.01 -4.61
N ASP A 75 -2.57 -18.41 -5.86
CA ASP A 75 -1.59 -18.28 -6.93
C ASP A 75 -1.59 -16.80 -7.39
N ASN A 76 -0.54 -16.09 -7.01
CA ASN A 76 -0.37 -14.67 -7.32
C ASN A 76 0.43 -14.44 -8.61
N THR A 77 0.55 -15.45 -9.48
CA THR A 77 1.23 -15.24 -10.75
C THR A 77 0.46 -14.21 -11.56
N ILE A 78 1.06 -13.04 -11.74
CA ILE A 78 0.50 -11.98 -12.59
C ILE A 78 0.59 -12.44 -14.05
N THR A 79 -0.57 -12.49 -14.70
CA THR A 79 -0.68 -12.78 -16.16
C THR A 79 -1.66 -11.79 -16.77
N LEU A 80 -1.61 -11.61 -18.09
CA LEU A 80 -2.56 -10.72 -18.78
C LEU A 80 -4.03 -11.12 -18.57
N GLN A 81 -4.31 -12.40 -18.26
CA GLN A 81 -5.66 -12.89 -17.96
C GLN A 81 -6.07 -12.64 -16.49
N ASN A 82 -5.12 -12.34 -15.62
CA ASN A 82 -5.37 -12.15 -14.20
C ASN A 82 -4.50 -11.01 -13.64
N LEU A 83 -4.75 -9.79 -14.15
CA LEU A 83 -4.07 -8.60 -13.67
C LEU A 83 -4.75 -8.09 -12.39
N PRO A 84 -4.02 -7.99 -11.26
CA PRO A 84 -4.54 -7.36 -10.05
C PRO A 84 -4.65 -5.84 -10.24
N ALA A 85 -5.29 -5.14 -9.32
CA ALA A 85 -5.11 -3.70 -9.19
C ALA A 85 -3.66 -3.39 -8.79
N ILE A 86 -3.11 -2.30 -9.31
CA ILE A 86 -1.81 -1.80 -8.82
C ILE A 86 -2.01 -1.06 -7.51
N ASP A 87 -1.05 -1.21 -6.60
CA ASP A 87 -1.00 -0.55 -5.31
C ASP A 87 0.46 -0.36 -4.83
N ALA A 88 0.62 0.23 -3.65
CA ALA A 88 1.95 0.45 -3.05
C ALA A 88 2.71 -0.85 -2.68
N TYR A 89 2.06 -2.01 -2.74
CA TYR A 89 2.64 -3.32 -2.43
C TYR A 89 2.88 -4.16 -3.69
N SER A 90 2.53 -3.65 -4.87
CA SER A 90 2.73 -4.31 -6.14
C SER A 90 4.21 -4.60 -6.39
N ASN A 91 4.50 -5.78 -6.99
CA ASN A 91 5.87 -6.18 -7.31
C ASN A 91 6.18 -5.85 -8.78
N TYR A 92 7.01 -4.83 -9.00
CA TYR A 92 7.31 -4.36 -10.36
C TYR A 92 8.01 -5.40 -11.23
N LEU A 93 8.79 -6.35 -10.66
CA LEU A 93 9.44 -7.41 -11.43
C LEU A 93 8.42 -8.41 -11.99
N GLU A 94 7.39 -8.74 -11.21
CA GLU A 94 6.31 -9.62 -11.66
C GLU A 94 5.45 -8.94 -12.73
N TRP A 95 5.13 -7.66 -12.55
CA TRP A 95 4.44 -6.87 -13.56
C TRP A 95 5.25 -6.75 -14.85
N LEU A 96 6.55 -6.44 -14.74
CA LEU A 96 7.43 -6.35 -15.89
C LEU A 96 7.50 -7.68 -16.65
N ALA A 97 7.66 -8.80 -15.93
CA ALA A 97 7.66 -10.13 -16.54
C ALA A 97 6.33 -10.46 -17.27
N ALA A 98 5.19 -10.05 -16.69
CA ALA A 98 3.89 -10.27 -17.29
C ALA A 98 3.68 -9.49 -18.62
N VAL A 99 4.28 -8.30 -18.74
CA VAL A 99 4.12 -7.41 -19.90
C VAL A 99 5.33 -7.39 -20.84
N GLU A 100 6.43 -8.08 -20.51
CA GLU A 100 7.70 -8.03 -21.27
C GLU A 100 7.51 -8.30 -22.76
N HIS A 101 6.67 -9.25 -23.11
CA HIS A 101 6.39 -9.63 -24.50
C HIS A 101 5.59 -8.59 -25.31
N LEU A 102 5.01 -7.59 -24.65
CA LEU A 102 4.31 -6.46 -25.25
C LEU A 102 5.23 -5.25 -25.47
N ILE A 103 6.40 -5.25 -24.83
CA ILE A 103 7.36 -4.14 -24.93
C ILE A 103 8.01 -4.17 -26.32
N PRO A 104 7.86 -3.11 -27.15
CA PRO A 104 8.50 -3.04 -28.46
C PRO A 104 10.03 -3.12 -28.36
N ALA A 105 10.67 -3.52 -29.46
CA ALA A 105 12.13 -3.47 -29.55
C ALA A 105 12.65 -2.02 -29.58
N GLU A 106 13.78 -1.77 -28.94
CA GLU A 106 14.44 -0.45 -29.03
C GLU A 106 14.98 -0.17 -30.44
N PRO A 107 15.01 1.11 -30.92
CA PRO A 107 14.57 2.31 -30.20
C PRO A 107 13.04 2.42 -30.11
N PHE A 108 12.55 2.90 -28.97
CA PHE A 108 11.12 3.13 -28.77
C PHE A 108 10.64 4.34 -29.55
N GLU A 109 9.40 4.28 -30.04
CA GLU A 109 8.64 5.47 -30.40
C GLU A 109 8.53 6.41 -29.18
N PRO A 110 8.41 7.73 -29.38
CA PRO A 110 8.30 8.67 -28.26
C PRO A 110 7.18 8.36 -27.27
N PHE A 111 6.13 7.70 -27.75
CA PHE A 111 5.00 7.24 -26.94
C PHE A 111 4.42 5.92 -27.49
N PHE A 112 4.24 4.96 -26.60
CA PHE A 112 3.55 3.70 -26.86
C PHE A 112 2.57 3.42 -25.73
N ALA A 113 1.38 2.97 -26.04
CA ALA A 113 0.37 2.56 -25.07
C ALA A 113 -0.37 1.30 -25.55
N GLU A 114 -0.56 0.35 -24.65
CA GLU A 114 -1.31 -0.88 -24.88
C GLU A 114 -2.26 -1.13 -23.70
N VAL A 115 -3.55 -1.28 -24.00
CA VAL A 115 -4.56 -1.58 -22.96
C VAL A 115 -4.42 -3.03 -22.55
N LEU A 116 -4.06 -3.26 -21.28
CA LEU A 116 -3.87 -4.58 -20.70
C LEU A 116 -5.17 -5.18 -20.16
N ARG A 117 -6.00 -4.34 -19.55
CA ARG A 117 -7.28 -4.69 -18.95
C ARG A 117 -8.25 -3.52 -19.12
N GLN A 118 -9.49 -3.86 -19.46
CA GLN A 118 -10.60 -2.91 -19.45
C GLN A 118 -11.86 -3.62 -18.98
N ASP A 119 -12.49 -3.09 -17.94
CA ASP A 119 -13.80 -3.49 -17.46
C ASP A 119 -14.69 -2.26 -17.24
N GLU A 120 -15.87 -2.43 -16.61
CA GLU A 120 -16.83 -1.35 -16.43
C GLU A 120 -16.30 -0.15 -15.62
N LYS A 121 -15.32 -0.38 -14.76
CA LYS A 121 -14.81 0.62 -13.82
C LYS A 121 -13.32 0.87 -13.94
N THR A 122 -12.56 -0.05 -14.52
CA THR A 122 -11.09 -0.01 -14.46
C THR A 122 -10.50 -0.16 -15.85
N ILE A 123 -9.54 0.69 -16.16
CA ILE A 123 -8.65 0.55 -17.30
C ILE A 123 -7.23 0.46 -16.76
N GLN A 124 -6.47 -0.54 -17.22
CA GLN A 124 -5.03 -0.64 -16.98
C GLN A 124 -4.31 -0.61 -18.32
N THR A 125 -3.35 0.28 -18.45
CA THR A 125 -2.60 0.51 -19.69
C THR A 125 -1.11 0.41 -19.42
N LEU A 126 -0.40 -0.38 -20.24
CA LEU A 126 1.06 -0.32 -20.34
C LEU A 126 1.43 0.94 -21.11
N ILE A 127 2.26 1.77 -20.52
CA ILE A 127 2.78 2.98 -21.16
C ILE A 127 4.29 2.90 -21.23
N ILE A 128 4.84 3.22 -22.42
CA ILE A 128 6.27 3.47 -22.62
C ILE A 128 6.37 4.86 -23.21
N THR A 129 7.05 5.78 -22.52
CA THR A 129 7.10 7.16 -22.95
C THR A 129 8.45 7.84 -22.67
N GLN A 130 8.83 8.70 -23.61
CA GLN A 130 9.89 9.70 -23.47
C GLN A 130 9.30 11.09 -23.22
N LEU A 131 7.97 11.22 -23.33
CA LEU A 131 7.24 12.48 -23.22
C LEU A 131 6.63 12.60 -21.83
N GLY A 132 6.74 13.80 -21.26
CA GLY A 132 6.00 14.15 -20.05
C GLY A 132 4.52 14.37 -20.30
N VAL A 133 3.74 14.39 -19.24
CA VAL A 133 2.32 14.74 -19.25
C VAL A 133 2.19 16.20 -18.80
N PRO A 134 1.58 17.09 -19.62
CA PRO A 134 1.27 18.46 -19.18
C PRO A 134 0.31 18.48 -18.01
N GLU A 135 0.25 19.60 -17.28
CA GLU A 135 -0.68 19.77 -16.15
C GLU A 135 -2.11 19.43 -16.58
N GLU A 136 -2.72 18.47 -15.88
CA GLU A 136 -4.09 18.02 -16.09
C GLU A 136 -4.82 17.77 -14.77
N THR A 137 -6.14 17.52 -14.85
CA THR A 137 -7.00 17.28 -13.69
C THR A 137 -8.17 16.39 -14.08
N HIS A 138 -8.44 15.34 -13.32
CA HIS A 138 -9.57 14.44 -13.55
C HIS A 138 -10.66 14.61 -12.49
N LYS A 139 -11.94 14.54 -12.91
CA LYS A 139 -13.11 14.68 -12.05
C LYS A 139 -13.93 13.39 -11.96
N ASP A 140 -13.72 12.49 -12.89
CA ASP A 140 -14.53 11.31 -13.18
C ASP A 140 -13.80 10.01 -12.92
N ARG A 141 -12.49 10.07 -12.62
CA ARG A 141 -11.65 8.91 -12.34
C ARG A 141 -10.52 9.20 -11.38
N LEU A 142 -10.17 8.19 -10.60
CA LEU A 142 -8.89 8.09 -9.89
C LEU A 142 -7.84 7.57 -10.85
N GLU A 143 -6.67 8.14 -10.80
CA GLU A 143 -5.54 7.75 -11.62
C GLU A 143 -4.37 7.30 -10.73
N SER A 144 -3.68 6.25 -11.14
CA SER A 144 -2.54 5.74 -10.41
C SER A 144 -1.44 5.31 -11.38
N PHE A 145 -0.20 5.55 -11.00
CA PHE A 145 0.99 5.19 -11.75
C PHE A 145 1.84 4.19 -10.97
N PHE A 146 2.29 3.15 -11.64
CA PHE A 146 3.22 2.18 -11.11
C PHE A 146 4.41 2.03 -12.05
N ILE A 147 5.59 2.45 -11.62
CA ILE A 147 6.78 2.51 -12.46
C ILE A 147 7.43 1.13 -12.54
N LEU A 148 7.58 0.60 -13.74
CA LEU A 148 8.27 -0.67 -14.00
C LEU A 148 9.74 -0.47 -14.36
N LYS A 149 10.07 0.64 -15.06
CA LYS A 149 11.44 0.99 -15.47
C LYS A 149 11.59 2.48 -15.70
N GLY A 150 12.77 3.03 -15.40
CA GLY A 150 13.07 4.44 -15.60
C GLY A 150 12.77 5.28 -14.36
N GLN A 151 12.75 6.60 -14.55
CA GLN A 151 12.54 7.60 -13.49
C GLN A 151 11.73 8.77 -14.05
N CYS A 152 10.79 9.25 -13.26
CA CYS A 152 10.05 10.47 -13.54
C CYS A 152 9.81 11.29 -12.27
N THR A 153 9.53 12.56 -12.45
CA THR A 153 9.05 13.46 -11.40
C THR A 153 7.59 13.79 -11.65
N CYS A 154 6.73 13.53 -10.66
CA CYS A 154 5.32 13.88 -10.68
C CYS A 154 5.05 15.02 -9.72
N THR A 155 4.40 16.09 -10.18
CA THR A 155 3.86 17.13 -9.30
C THR A 155 2.39 16.85 -9.08
N VAL A 156 1.94 16.77 -7.83
CA VAL A 156 0.52 16.55 -7.47
C VAL A 156 0.10 17.65 -6.50
N GLY A 157 -0.66 18.61 -6.99
CA GLY A 157 -0.98 19.83 -6.23
C GLY A 157 0.28 20.63 -5.91
N ASN A 158 0.69 20.66 -4.65
CA ASN A 158 1.91 21.34 -4.19
C ASN A 158 3.06 20.37 -3.87
N ASP A 159 2.83 19.07 -3.96
CA ASP A 159 3.80 18.05 -3.59
C ASP A 159 4.54 17.53 -4.83
N ILE A 160 5.83 17.25 -4.69
CA ILE A 160 6.68 16.74 -5.75
C ILE A 160 7.21 15.36 -5.35
N PHE A 161 7.00 14.39 -6.21
CA PHE A 161 7.41 13.01 -6.04
C PHE A 161 8.39 12.59 -7.13
N THR A 162 9.54 12.06 -6.75
CA THR A 162 10.43 11.37 -7.70
C THR A 162 10.15 9.89 -7.63
N LEU A 163 9.71 9.30 -8.74
CA LEU A 163 9.32 7.90 -8.86
C LEU A 163 10.37 7.11 -9.63
N ASN A 164 10.76 5.97 -9.08
CA ASN A 164 11.68 4.99 -9.66
C ASN A 164 10.97 3.66 -9.89
N ALA A 165 11.62 2.71 -10.52
CA ALA A 165 11.09 1.36 -10.67
C ALA A 165 10.68 0.76 -9.32
N GLY A 166 9.43 0.33 -9.20
CA GLY A 166 8.78 -0.18 -7.99
C GLY A 166 7.99 0.85 -7.20
N ASP A 167 8.06 2.14 -7.55
CA ASP A 167 7.27 3.17 -6.89
C ASP A 167 5.87 3.26 -7.47
N PHE A 168 4.90 3.48 -6.58
CA PHE A 168 3.48 3.67 -6.86
C PHE A 168 3.05 5.07 -6.42
N LEU A 169 2.23 5.73 -7.22
CA LEU A 169 1.61 7.01 -6.90
C LEU A 169 0.13 6.98 -7.31
N GLU A 170 -0.73 7.37 -6.39
CA GLU A 170 -2.14 7.63 -6.67
C GLU A 170 -2.39 9.14 -6.72
N VAL A 171 -3.08 9.60 -7.77
CA VAL A 171 -3.46 10.99 -7.94
C VAL A 171 -4.89 11.18 -7.41
N PRO A 172 -5.09 12.04 -6.39
CA PRO A 172 -6.42 12.32 -5.87
C PRO A 172 -7.31 13.03 -6.90
N LEU A 173 -8.62 12.79 -6.79
CA LEU A 173 -9.61 13.49 -7.62
C LEU A 173 -9.48 15.00 -7.53
N GLN A 174 -9.66 15.67 -8.67
CA GLN A 174 -9.68 17.12 -8.79
C GLN A 174 -8.39 17.82 -8.36
N VAL A 175 -7.30 17.06 -8.21
CA VAL A 175 -5.97 17.61 -7.95
C VAL A 175 -5.23 17.73 -9.27
N LYS A 176 -4.65 18.90 -9.51
CA LYS A 176 -3.78 19.14 -10.65
C LYS A 176 -2.51 18.33 -10.51
N HIS A 177 -2.08 17.75 -11.62
CA HIS A 177 -0.82 17.00 -11.65
C HIS A 177 -0.16 17.12 -13.03
N ASP A 178 1.16 16.95 -13.04
CA ASP A 178 1.98 16.85 -14.24
C ASP A 178 3.06 15.78 -14.05
N ILE A 179 3.61 15.27 -15.14
CA ILE A 179 4.69 14.28 -15.12
C ILE A 179 5.82 14.75 -16.03
N LYS A 180 7.03 14.75 -15.50
CA LYS A 180 8.27 14.99 -16.24
C LYS A 180 9.10 13.71 -16.26
N ILE A 181 9.56 13.30 -17.44
CA ILE A 181 10.44 12.15 -17.59
C ILE A 181 11.88 12.58 -17.32
N ASP A 182 12.55 11.90 -16.38
CA ASP A 182 13.93 12.24 -15.95
C ASP A 182 14.96 11.23 -16.49
N SER A 183 14.53 10.05 -16.94
CA SER A 183 15.34 9.04 -17.64
C SER A 183 15.12 9.12 -19.17
N PRO A 184 15.87 8.37 -19.99
CA PRO A 184 15.64 8.33 -21.44
C PRO A 184 14.21 7.93 -21.81
N TYR A 185 13.57 7.09 -21.02
CA TYR A 185 12.17 6.68 -21.13
C TYR A 185 11.68 6.11 -19.79
N VAL A 186 10.37 6.00 -19.65
CA VAL A 186 9.69 5.32 -18.54
C VAL A 186 8.81 4.22 -19.09
N ILE A 187 8.81 3.06 -18.44
CA ILE A 187 7.79 2.01 -18.59
C ILE A 187 6.94 2.02 -17.32
N ALA A 188 5.66 2.19 -17.46
CA ALA A 188 4.72 2.27 -16.34
C ALA A 188 3.40 1.55 -16.64
N ILE A 189 2.70 1.17 -15.60
CA ILE A 189 1.28 0.83 -15.64
C ILE A 189 0.49 2.05 -15.17
N LEU A 190 -0.35 2.55 -16.05
CA LEU A 190 -1.38 3.52 -15.73
C LEU A 190 -2.67 2.76 -15.35
N GLN A 191 -3.23 3.05 -14.21
CA GLN A 191 -4.54 2.54 -13.80
C GLN A 191 -5.50 3.68 -13.60
N GLU A 192 -6.63 3.62 -14.29
CA GLU A 192 -7.76 4.54 -14.16
C GLU A 192 -8.94 3.81 -13.57
N ILE A 193 -9.54 4.36 -12.48
CA ILE A 193 -10.73 3.81 -11.84
C ILE A 193 -11.85 4.85 -11.96
N PHE A 194 -12.86 4.56 -12.78
CA PHE A 194 -14.01 5.43 -13.02
C PHE A 194 -15.01 5.36 -11.86
N ILE A 195 -15.59 6.52 -11.50
CA ILE A 195 -16.47 6.72 -10.35
C ILE A 195 -17.92 6.91 -10.79
#